data_17e04cbd42db77e484e5adca7aa86559
#
_entry.id   17e04cbd42db77e484e5adca7aa86559
#
_cell.length_a   1.000
_cell.length_b   1.000
_cell.length_c   1.000
_cell.angle_alpha   90.00
_cell.angle_beta   90.00
_cell.angle_gamma   90.00
#
_symmetry.space_group_name_H-M   'P 1'
#
loop_
_entity.id
_entity.type
_entity.pdbx_description
1 polymer ?
#
loop_
_entity_poly.entity_id
_entity_poly.type
_entity_poly.pdbx_seq_one_letter_code
_entity_poly.pdbx_strand_id
1 'polypeptide(L)'
;MSLPGSTGYAFNRTRQAYLATHVTLAATHWSRFRGLMCTAAAEFSPGDGLWIVPCRGVHSFAMNFPIDVLYLDGRKYVVHIEENLRPWRVAKVSFKAASVLELPADTLRSSRTALGDEIDIAIGSAREKSTA
;
A
#
# COMPACT_ATOMS: atom_id res chain seq x y z
N MET A 1 6.81 2.94 -19.70
CA MET A 1 7.43 1.79 -19.12
C MET A 1 7.98 2.09 -17.75
N SER A 2 7.73 1.26 -16.81
CA SER A 2 8.17 1.52 -15.46
C SER A 2 9.65 1.25 -15.32
N LEU A 3 10.26 1.90 -14.34
CA LEU A 3 11.64 1.66 -14.05
C LEU A 3 11.81 0.26 -13.48
N PRO A 4 12.76 -0.51 -13.99
CA PRO A 4 12.90 -1.89 -13.57
C PRO A 4 13.06 -2.06 -12.07
N GLY A 5 13.71 -1.15 -11.40
CA GLY A 5 13.97 -1.31 -10.00
C GLY A 5 12.89 -0.80 -9.07
N SER A 6 11.76 -0.34 -9.61
CA SER A 6 10.75 0.31 -8.80
C SER A 6 9.59 -0.60 -8.42
N THR A 7 9.56 -1.84 -8.90
CA THR A 7 8.44 -2.72 -8.64
C THR A 7 8.84 -3.88 -7.76
N GLY A 8 7.86 -4.45 -7.13
CA GLY A 8 8.08 -5.58 -6.25
C GLY A 8 6.78 -6.31 -6.03
N TYR A 9 6.68 -6.98 -4.90
CA TYR A 9 5.48 -7.73 -4.58
C TYR A 9 5.06 -7.51 -3.13
N ALA A 10 3.81 -7.85 -2.85
CA ALA A 10 3.29 -7.89 -1.48
C ALA A 10 2.61 -9.23 -1.29
N PHE A 11 3.05 -9.97 -0.28
CA PHE A 11 2.58 -11.31 -0.01
C PHE A 11 2.11 -11.40 1.43
N ASN A 12 0.91 -11.90 1.64
CA ASN A 12 0.39 -12.10 2.99
C ASN A 12 0.90 -13.45 3.48
N ARG A 13 1.86 -13.42 4.39
CA ARG A 13 2.47 -14.65 4.90
C ARG A 13 1.53 -15.46 5.77
N THR A 14 0.66 -14.79 6.48
CA THR A 14 -0.30 -15.46 7.34
C THR A 14 -1.32 -16.23 6.54
N ARG A 15 -1.80 -15.63 5.46
CA ARG A 15 -2.84 -16.25 4.62
C ARG A 15 -2.27 -16.99 3.44
N GLN A 16 -0.97 -16.86 3.16
CA GLN A 16 -0.32 -17.48 2.02
C GLN A 16 -0.98 -17.05 0.71
N ALA A 17 -1.10 -15.75 0.53
CA ALA A 17 -1.74 -15.21 -0.66
C ALA A 17 -1.03 -13.93 -1.08
N TYR A 18 -0.90 -13.74 -2.39
CA TYR A 18 -0.34 -12.50 -2.91
C TYR A 18 -1.40 -11.40 -2.86
N LEU A 19 -0.98 -10.23 -2.44
CA LEU A 19 -1.82 -9.04 -2.50
C LEU A 19 -1.55 -8.26 -3.77
N ALA A 20 -0.30 -8.26 -4.21
CA ALA A 20 0.09 -7.54 -5.42
C ALA A 20 1.37 -8.15 -5.95
N THR A 21 1.53 -8.10 -7.27
CA THR A 21 2.72 -8.59 -7.94
C THR A 21 3.50 -7.46 -8.59
N HIS A 22 2.94 -6.26 -8.57
CA HIS A 22 3.60 -5.06 -9.07
C HIS A 22 3.42 -3.96 -8.05
N VAL A 23 4.32 -3.93 -7.06
CA VAL A 23 4.25 -2.92 -6.00
C VAL A 23 5.26 -1.84 -6.30
N THR A 24 4.80 -0.61 -6.29
CA THR A 24 5.64 0.56 -6.46
C THR A 24 5.81 1.22 -5.10
N LEU A 25 7.01 1.64 -4.79
CA LEU A 25 7.29 2.34 -3.55
C LEU A 25 7.15 3.83 -3.78
N ALA A 26 6.41 4.48 -2.90
CA ALA A 26 6.29 5.92 -2.90
C ALA A 26 6.75 6.45 -1.55
N ALA A 27 7.71 7.36 -1.58
CA ALA A 27 8.15 8.05 -0.38
C ALA A 27 7.56 9.45 -0.44
N THR A 28 6.87 9.83 0.62
CA THR A 28 6.22 11.12 0.62
C THR A 28 7.05 12.11 1.37
N HIS A 29 7.43 13.18 0.72
CA HIS A 29 8.19 14.17 1.42
C HIS A 29 7.38 15.39 1.70
N TRP A 30 6.35 15.60 0.94
CA TRP A 30 5.53 16.75 1.20
C TRP A 30 4.68 16.54 2.42
N SER A 31 4.70 15.39 2.94
CA SER A 31 3.93 15.09 4.14
C SER A 31 4.38 15.87 5.35
N ARG A 32 5.46 16.62 5.26
CA ARG A 32 5.92 17.38 6.41
C ARG A 32 4.84 18.27 7.00
N PHE A 33 3.97 18.80 6.21
CA PHE A 33 2.93 19.63 6.81
C PHE A 33 1.63 18.88 6.95
N ARG A 34 1.48 17.80 6.26
CA ARG A 34 0.33 16.97 6.45
C ARG A 34 0.63 15.80 7.27
N GLY A 35 1.83 15.30 7.19
CA GLY A 35 2.39 14.30 8.07
C GLY A 35 1.66 13.00 8.21
N LEU A 36 0.37 13.01 8.18
CA LEU A 36 -0.42 11.85 8.51
C LEU A 36 -1.19 11.30 7.32
N MET A 37 -1.42 12.13 6.31
CA MET A 37 -2.28 11.75 5.20
C MET A 37 -1.51 11.75 3.90
N CYS A 38 -1.74 10.74 3.09
CA CYS A 38 -1.13 10.62 1.78
C CYS A 38 -2.22 10.59 0.72
N THR A 39 -1.85 10.96 -0.50
CA THR A 39 -2.79 10.92 -1.60
C THR A 39 -2.86 9.51 -2.16
N ALA A 40 -4.06 9.03 -2.37
CA ALA A 40 -4.24 7.71 -2.95
C ALA A 40 -3.88 7.71 -4.42
N ALA A 41 -3.54 6.54 -4.94
CA ALA A 41 -3.18 6.40 -6.34
C ALA A 41 -4.37 6.68 -7.23
N ALA A 42 -4.11 7.26 -8.39
CA ALA A 42 -5.16 7.63 -9.33
C ALA A 42 -5.58 6.48 -10.24
N GLU A 43 -4.74 5.48 -10.37
CA GLU A 43 -5.01 4.37 -11.28
C GLU A 43 -4.43 3.09 -10.71
N PHE A 44 -5.17 2.02 -10.89
CA PHE A 44 -4.69 0.68 -10.54
C PHE A 44 -5.15 -0.30 -11.60
N SER A 45 -4.28 -1.23 -11.92
CA SER A 45 -4.62 -2.42 -12.70
C SER A 45 -4.58 -3.62 -11.75
N PRO A 46 -5.21 -4.71 -12.12
CA PRO A 46 -5.13 -5.91 -11.28
C PRO A 46 -3.67 -6.29 -11.01
N GLY A 47 -3.37 -6.58 -9.78
CA GLY A 47 -2.02 -6.92 -9.37
C GLY A 47 -1.16 -5.75 -8.95
N ASP A 48 -1.62 -4.54 -9.18
CA ASP A 48 -0.85 -3.36 -8.79
C ASP A 48 -1.00 -3.08 -7.30
N GLY A 49 0.02 -2.44 -6.74
CA GLY A 49 -0.04 -1.94 -5.38
C GLY A 49 0.86 -0.73 -5.26
N LEU A 50 0.53 0.15 -4.33
CA LEU A 50 1.36 1.30 -4.03
C LEU A 50 1.66 1.30 -2.55
N TRP A 51 2.94 1.18 -2.21
CA TRP A 51 3.38 1.15 -0.82
C TRP A 51 3.94 2.52 -0.49
N ILE A 52 3.30 3.19 0.45
CA ILE A 52 3.65 4.57 0.80
C ILE A 52 4.27 4.59 2.18
N VAL A 53 5.49 5.07 2.28
CA VAL A 53 6.25 5.10 3.51
C VAL A 53 6.95 6.44 3.64
N PRO A 54 6.80 7.13 4.74
CA PRO A 54 5.88 6.88 5.85
C PRO A 54 4.48 7.37 5.55
N CYS A 55 3.49 6.75 6.16
CA CYS A 55 2.11 7.16 5.92
C CYS A 55 1.22 6.56 6.99
N ARG A 56 0.26 7.32 7.48
CA ARG A 56 -0.65 6.86 8.52
C ARG A 56 -2.11 6.96 8.12
N GLY A 57 -2.37 7.42 6.92
CA GLY A 57 -3.72 7.51 6.41
C GLY A 57 -3.70 8.04 5.00
N VAL A 58 -4.82 7.94 4.31
CA VAL A 58 -4.89 8.41 2.92
C VAL A 58 -6.20 9.15 2.70
N HIS A 59 -6.20 9.96 1.66
CA HIS A 59 -7.44 10.50 1.14
C HIS A 59 -7.53 10.12 -0.34
N SER A 60 -8.75 9.96 -0.80
CA SER A 60 -9.02 9.50 -2.16
C SER A 60 -9.61 10.60 -3.02
N PHE A 61 -9.20 11.84 -2.77
CA PHE A 61 -9.70 12.98 -3.53
C PHE A 61 -9.28 12.82 -4.99
N ALA A 62 -10.19 13.13 -5.87
CA ALA A 62 -9.96 13.09 -7.32
C ALA A 62 -9.75 11.69 -7.89
N MET A 63 -10.01 10.65 -7.11
CA MET A 63 -10.01 9.31 -7.66
C MET A 63 -11.33 9.01 -8.35
N ASN A 64 -11.29 8.03 -9.25
CA ASN A 64 -12.47 7.62 -9.99
C ASN A 64 -12.98 6.24 -9.60
N PHE A 65 -12.31 5.58 -8.68
CA PHE A 65 -12.66 4.20 -8.32
C PHE A 65 -12.30 3.95 -6.87
N PRO A 66 -12.94 2.97 -6.23
CA PRO A 66 -12.60 2.62 -4.85
C PRO A 66 -11.29 1.85 -4.78
N ILE A 67 -10.66 1.89 -3.62
CA ILE A 67 -9.43 1.14 -3.37
C ILE A 67 -9.51 0.48 -2.00
N ASP A 68 -8.66 -0.53 -1.82
CA ASP A 68 -8.42 -1.09 -0.51
C ASP A 68 -7.17 -0.45 0.07
N VAL A 69 -7.16 -0.20 1.36
CA VAL A 69 -6.01 0.39 2.03
C VAL A 69 -5.64 -0.46 3.23
N LEU A 70 -4.40 -0.89 3.26
CA LEU A 70 -3.87 -1.75 4.30
C LEU A 70 -2.86 -0.95 5.11
N TYR A 71 -3.09 -0.85 6.42
CA TYR A 71 -2.20 -0.10 7.30
C TYR A 71 -1.26 -1.07 7.98
N LEU A 72 0.03 -0.78 7.91
CA LEU A 72 1.06 -1.66 8.43
C LEU A 72 1.89 -0.93 9.47
N ASP A 73 2.24 -1.64 10.54
CA ASP A 73 3.16 -1.09 11.52
C ASP A 73 4.60 -1.20 11.03
N GLY A 74 5.55 -0.83 11.86
CA GLY A 74 6.95 -0.83 11.47
C GLY A 74 7.50 -2.21 11.17
N ARG A 75 6.80 -3.26 11.56
CA ARG A 75 7.20 -4.63 11.32
C ARG A 75 6.35 -5.27 10.23
N LYS A 76 5.50 -4.48 9.61
CA LYS A 76 4.60 -4.89 8.52
C LYS A 76 3.51 -5.86 8.96
N TYR A 77 3.05 -5.70 10.19
CA TYR A 77 1.84 -6.37 10.62
C TYR A 77 0.65 -5.44 10.39
N VAL A 78 -0.45 -6.03 10.01
CA VAL A 78 -1.66 -5.25 9.69
C VAL A 78 -2.26 -4.69 10.96
N VAL A 79 -2.38 -3.37 11.03
CA VAL A 79 -2.94 -2.70 12.20
C VAL A 79 -4.29 -2.06 11.94
N HIS A 80 -4.66 -1.87 10.67
CA HIS A 80 -5.98 -1.35 10.31
C HIS A 80 -6.23 -1.64 8.84
N ILE A 81 -7.49 -1.74 8.48
CA ILE A 81 -7.93 -2.04 7.13
C ILE A 81 -9.06 -1.10 6.75
N GLU A 82 -8.98 -0.53 5.55
CA GLU A 82 -10.10 0.17 4.95
C GLU A 82 -10.40 -0.53 3.65
N GLU A 83 -11.50 -1.24 3.59
CA GLU A 83 -11.91 -1.90 2.36
C GLU A 83 -12.80 -0.99 1.56
N ASN A 84 -12.55 -0.96 0.28
CA ASN A 84 -13.46 -0.28 -0.64
C ASN A 84 -13.62 1.19 -0.31
N LEU A 85 -12.50 1.86 -0.07
CA LEU A 85 -12.53 3.29 0.20
C LEU A 85 -12.97 4.01 -1.07
N ARG A 86 -14.12 4.67 -0.99
CA ARG A 86 -14.70 5.32 -2.15
C ARG A 86 -13.94 6.60 -2.50
N PRO A 87 -14.08 7.05 -3.75
CA PRO A 87 -13.50 8.34 -4.13
C PRO A 87 -14.00 9.47 -3.24
N TRP A 88 -13.15 10.46 -3.06
CA TRP A 88 -13.45 11.67 -2.31
C TRP A 88 -13.71 11.42 -0.83
N ARG A 89 -13.01 10.45 -0.26
CA ARG A 89 -13.11 10.13 1.15
C ARG A 89 -11.77 10.31 1.83
N VAL A 90 -11.83 10.43 3.14
CA VAL A 90 -10.65 10.43 4.00
C VAL A 90 -10.70 9.17 4.82
N ALA A 91 -9.65 8.38 4.74
CA ALA A 91 -9.56 7.18 5.54
C ALA A 91 -9.04 7.51 6.92
N LYS A 92 -9.29 6.60 7.85
CA LYS A 92 -8.85 6.78 9.23
C LYS A 92 -7.34 6.99 9.30
N VAL A 93 -6.93 7.87 10.19
CA VAL A 93 -5.53 8.03 10.53
C VAL A 93 -5.22 7.07 11.68
N SER A 94 -4.21 6.24 11.52
CA SER A 94 -3.81 5.29 12.54
C SER A 94 -2.39 5.62 12.99
N PHE A 95 -2.24 5.97 14.25
CA PHE A 95 -0.92 6.30 14.77
C PHE A 95 -0.07 5.07 15.01
N LYS A 96 -0.65 3.88 14.92
CA LYS A 96 0.12 2.65 14.96
C LYS A 96 0.75 2.33 13.62
N ALA A 97 0.26 2.96 12.55
CA ALA A 97 0.76 2.67 11.22
C ALA A 97 2.07 3.40 10.96
N ALA A 98 2.96 2.72 10.27
CA ALA A 98 4.19 3.29 9.76
C ALA A 98 4.12 3.47 8.25
N SER A 99 3.27 2.68 7.59
CA SER A 99 3.12 2.74 6.14
C SER A 99 1.73 2.25 5.76
N VAL A 100 1.35 2.53 4.53
CA VAL A 100 0.10 1.98 3.98
C VAL A 100 0.40 1.35 2.63
N LEU A 101 -0.38 0.34 2.32
CA LEU A 101 -0.33 -0.33 1.03
C LEU A 101 -1.70 -0.14 0.39
N GLU A 102 -1.73 0.51 -0.75
CA GLU A 102 -2.96 0.72 -1.51
C GLU A 102 -3.08 -0.35 -2.57
N LEU A 103 -4.26 -0.90 -2.69
CA LEU A 103 -4.53 -2.04 -3.57
C LEU A 103 -5.85 -1.82 -4.28
N PRO A 104 -6.08 -2.48 -5.42
CA PRO A 104 -7.40 -2.44 -6.04
C PRO A 104 -8.46 -2.96 -5.09
N ALA A 105 -9.66 -2.46 -5.22
CA ALA A 105 -10.77 -2.89 -4.39
C ALA A 105 -10.94 -4.40 -4.46
N ASP A 106 -11.40 -4.98 -3.35
CA ASP A 106 -11.66 -6.41 -3.20
C ASP A 106 -10.41 -7.28 -3.05
N THR A 107 -9.22 -6.70 -3.11
CA THR A 107 -7.99 -7.46 -2.91
C THR A 107 -7.92 -8.02 -1.50
N LEU A 108 -8.30 -7.23 -0.52
CA LEU A 108 -8.22 -7.68 0.87
C LEU A 108 -9.24 -8.77 1.16
N ARG A 109 -10.42 -8.68 0.53
CA ARG A 109 -11.42 -9.72 0.70
C ARG A 109 -10.96 -11.03 0.07
N SER A 110 -10.48 -10.97 -1.15
CA SER A 110 -10.12 -12.20 -1.87
C SER A 110 -8.92 -12.88 -1.24
N SER A 111 -8.02 -12.12 -0.64
CA SER A 111 -6.86 -12.68 0.04
C SER A 111 -7.15 -13.05 1.50
N ARG A 112 -8.33 -12.66 1.99
CA ARG A 112 -8.73 -12.88 3.38
C ARG A 112 -7.80 -12.22 4.38
N THR A 113 -7.20 -11.12 3.98
CA THR A 113 -6.29 -10.39 4.84
C THR A 113 -7.05 -9.78 6.01
N ALA A 114 -6.49 -9.90 7.20
CA ALA A 114 -7.13 -9.47 8.43
C ALA A 114 -6.12 -8.80 9.35
N LEU A 115 -6.64 -8.16 10.38
CA LEU A 115 -5.79 -7.52 11.39
C LEU A 115 -4.82 -8.55 11.97
N GLY A 116 -3.59 -8.13 12.16
CA GLY A 116 -2.56 -9.00 12.74
C GLY A 116 -1.82 -9.84 11.73
N ASP A 117 -2.26 -9.89 10.49
CA ASP A 117 -1.55 -10.64 9.47
C ASP A 117 -0.18 -10.02 9.20
N GLU A 118 0.76 -10.87 8.86
CA GLU A 118 2.11 -10.44 8.54
C GLU A 118 2.26 -10.31 7.03
N ILE A 119 2.73 -9.16 6.57
CA ILE A 119 2.85 -8.90 5.15
C ILE A 119 4.32 -8.79 4.78
N ASP A 120 4.69 -9.50 3.72
CA ASP A 120 6.04 -9.44 3.19
C ASP A 120 6.00 -8.57 1.94
N ILE A 121 6.70 -7.44 1.99
CA ILE A 121 6.76 -6.54 0.85
C ILE A 121 8.23 -6.43 0.46
N ALA A 122 8.50 -6.77 -0.79
CA ALA A 122 9.84 -6.64 -1.34
C ALA A 122 9.76 -5.78 -2.58
N ILE A 123 10.59 -4.76 -2.61
CA ILE A 123 10.67 -3.88 -3.78
C ILE A 123 11.91 -4.29 -4.53
N GLY A 124 11.70 -4.85 -5.71
CA GLY A 124 12.80 -5.22 -6.54
C GLY A 124 13.59 -3.98 -6.95
N SER A 125 14.84 -4.15 -7.15
CA SER A 125 15.69 -3.02 -7.49
C SER A 125 16.73 -3.43 -8.49
N ALA A 126 16.60 -2.90 -9.68
CA ALA A 126 17.66 -3.12 -10.67
C ALA A 126 18.96 -2.51 -10.19
N ARG A 127 18.86 -1.45 -9.43
CA ARG A 127 20.03 -0.82 -8.90
C ARG A 127 20.80 -1.74 -7.98
N GLU A 128 20.10 -2.43 -7.12
CA GLU A 128 20.74 -3.36 -6.22
C GLU A 128 21.42 -4.48 -7.01
N LYS A 129 20.73 -4.97 -7.99
CA LYS A 129 21.30 -6.03 -8.79
C LYS A 129 22.50 -5.56 -9.57
N SER A 130 22.44 -4.35 -10.07
CA SER A 130 23.54 -3.86 -10.89
C SER A 130 24.77 -3.60 -10.07
N THR A 131 24.65 -3.41 -8.78
CA THR A 131 25.81 -3.19 -7.95
C THR A 131 26.44 -4.47 -7.49
N ALA A 132 25.74 -5.53 -7.66
CA ALA A 132 26.25 -6.81 -7.19
C ALA A 132 27.43 -7.25 -8.02
#